data_921bd51cfedbdc3fa0deab1ecdd86606
#
_entry.id   921bd51cfedbdc3fa0deab1ecdd86606
#
_cell.length_a   1.000
_cell.length_b   1.000
_cell.length_c   1.000
_cell.angle_alpha   90.00
_cell.angle_beta   90.00
_cell.angle_gamma   90.00
#
_symmetry.space_group_name_H-M   'P 1'
#
loop_
_entity.id
_entity.type
_entity.pdbx_description
1 polymer ?
#
loop_
_entity_poly.entity_id
_entity_poly.type
_entity_poly.pdbx_seq_one_letter_code
_entity_poly.pdbx_strand_id
1 'polypeptide(L)'
;MLLSTAVSFALTASLVVCFSSSTLLDTATSDPAYFYLDEQDVTFDRQSKNIVIATSIGGSSHAKWVLEIGKELAGRGHNITYVTRDDHLHLADSYPEIKAVSAGKAVYPSTIVDDVLSKPFYDIAKLVRKLLNRAYTEEMRFYRQQLHLKPDFFICDAFDDPCIDTAVQFKTPFAITCSGILHQDISVPYMNGLGTTEHATSESMTLWQRFHHKYVDFLKTLYYLYPELKELDTLRQQFGIPALGLNRFKQWDNALKLINSYLGSHHRKVAYVAFGQYALPSKPEIELLMSSLLDQVERKQLDGIIWAGLKEQVAKYESRNPSTVWKFMTTTSTFDLPAPLFENYLSQDVFMPSWANQFSVLGHASTVLFVSHGGATSANEATFHGVPLLVHPFVGDQRLVGRALTLAGVARVHERDDCTFDLLKAQLDELLFDADGYVARNLTRMKILAQFGHRRKSYAADLVEEHMFVAENGISSHRYESSRNMSKLKAMDLDLHFAVIAFIAITGITFHYMINAF
;
A
#
# COMPACT_ATOMS: atom_id res chain seq x y z
N MET A 1 48.64 -18.35 22.61
CA MET A 1 48.84 -19.22 21.43
C MET A 1 47.63 -20.09 21.13
N LEU A 2 46.92 -20.65 22.08
CA LEU A 2 45.72 -21.51 21.84
C LEU A 2 44.48 -20.78 21.33
N LEU A 3 44.31 -19.47 21.58
CA LEU A 3 43.18 -18.68 21.08
C LEU A 3 43.30 -18.34 19.59
N SER A 4 44.51 -18.21 19.07
CA SER A 4 44.75 -17.90 17.65
C SER A 4 44.46 -19.11 16.75
N THR A 5 44.65 -20.32 17.24
CA THR A 5 44.38 -21.56 16.50
C THR A 5 42.89 -21.90 16.45
N ALA A 6 42.09 -21.59 17.49
CA ALA A 6 40.66 -21.84 17.49
C ALA A 6 39.90 -20.87 16.54
N VAL A 7 40.32 -19.62 16.47
CA VAL A 7 39.71 -18.63 15.55
C VAL A 7 40.08 -18.93 14.09
N SER A 8 41.31 -19.41 13.81
CA SER A 8 41.70 -19.84 12.48
C SER A 8 40.93 -21.08 12.01
N PHE A 9 40.62 -22.03 12.91
CA PHE A 9 39.87 -23.23 12.56
C PHE A 9 38.38 -22.94 12.26
N ALA A 10 37.77 -22.01 12.99
CA ALA A 10 36.39 -21.57 12.72
C ALA A 10 36.25 -20.81 11.39
N LEU A 11 37.23 -19.98 11.05
CA LEU A 11 37.25 -19.23 9.79
C LEU A 11 37.54 -20.12 8.57
N THR A 12 38.39 -21.16 8.70
CA THR A 12 38.68 -22.10 7.62
C THR A 12 37.54 -23.07 7.39
N ALA A 13 36.81 -23.51 8.42
CA ALA A 13 35.62 -24.36 8.26
C ALA A 13 34.45 -23.63 7.54
N SER A 14 34.26 -22.34 7.81
CA SER A 14 33.26 -21.53 7.11
C SER A 14 33.62 -21.23 5.63
N LEU A 15 34.90 -21.14 5.32
CA LEU A 15 35.37 -20.94 3.93
C LEU A 15 35.32 -22.20 3.07
N VAL A 16 35.47 -23.41 3.67
CA VAL A 16 35.42 -24.68 2.93
C VAL A 16 33.99 -25.06 2.52
N VAL A 17 32.97 -24.62 3.29
CA VAL A 17 31.56 -24.86 2.93
C VAL A 17 31.09 -23.94 1.78
N CYS A 18 31.71 -22.77 1.60
CA CYS A 18 31.36 -21.87 0.50
C CYS A 18 32.02 -22.21 -0.86
N PHE A 19 33.07 -23.04 -0.88
CA PHE A 19 33.79 -23.38 -2.12
C PHE A 19 33.43 -24.73 -2.74
N SER A 20 32.62 -25.57 -2.07
CA SER A 20 32.17 -26.85 -2.63
C SER A 20 30.88 -26.80 -3.44
N SER A 21 30.27 -25.61 -3.60
CA SER A 21 29.03 -25.44 -4.38
C SER A 21 29.24 -24.85 -5.79
N SER A 22 30.48 -24.58 -6.21
CA SER A 22 30.76 -23.88 -7.47
C SER A 22 31.38 -24.72 -8.60
N THR A 23 31.43 -26.04 -8.48
CA THR A 23 32.03 -26.89 -9.52
C THR A 23 31.13 -28.01 -10.07
N LEU A 24 29.80 -27.77 -10.07
CA LEU A 24 28.84 -28.70 -10.74
C LEU A 24 27.87 -27.95 -11.67
N LEU A 25 28.38 -26.92 -12.38
CA LEU A 25 27.57 -26.17 -13.35
C LEU A 25 28.34 -25.94 -14.65
N ASP A 26 28.92 -27.03 -15.21
CA ASP A 26 29.39 -27.03 -16.59
C ASP A 26 29.38 -28.47 -17.13
N THR A 27 28.22 -28.94 -17.54
CA THR A 27 27.92 -29.89 -18.64
C THR A 27 26.45 -30.28 -18.59
N ALA A 28 25.57 -29.39 -18.99
CA ALA A 28 24.24 -29.78 -19.46
C ALA A 28 23.78 -28.77 -20.50
N THR A 29 24.30 -28.91 -21.71
CA THR A 29 23.61 -28.46 -22.92
C THR A 29 22.47 -29.46 -23.18
N SER A 30 21.40 -29.36 -22.44
CA SER A 30 20.08 -29.83 -22.81
C SER A 30 19.13 -28.80 -22.28
N ASP A 31 18.45 -28.13 -23.22
CA ASP A 31 17.30 -27.27 -22.99
C ASP A 31 16.46 -27.88 -21.87
N PRO A 32 16.26 -27.22 -20.72
CA PRO A 32 15.21 -27.65 -19.83
C PRO A 32 13.95 -27.39 -20.63
N ALA A 33 13.36 -28.43 -21.18
CA ALA A 33 11.99 -28.38 -21.61
C ALA A 33 11.18 -27.95 -20.38
N TYR A 34 10.99 -26.64 -20.22
CA TYR A 34 9.93 -26.11 -19.39
C TYR A 34 8.68 -26.76 -19.97
N PHE A 35 8.16 -27.73 -19.26
CA PHE A 35 6.79 -28.18 -19.46
C PHE A 35 5.92 -26.95 -19.17
N TYR A 36 5.72 -26.11 -20.19
CA TYR A 36 4.51 -25.33 -20.28
C TYR A 36 3.41 -26.35 -20.42
N LEU A 37 2.80 -26.75 -19.30
CA LEU A 37 1.46 -27.28 -19.34
C LEU A 37 0.65 -26.18 -20.01
N ASP A 38 0.19 -26.44 -21.25
CA ASP A 38 -0.70 -25.55 -21.93
C ASP A 38 -1.90 -25.34 -20.99
N GLU A 39 -2.18 -24.10 -20.59
CA GLU A 39 -3.24 -23.77 -19.63
C GLU A 39 -4.62 -24.34 -20.08
N GLN A 40 -4.71 -24.78 -21.33
CA GLN A 40 -5.91 -25.37 -21.93
C GLN A 40 -6.16 -26.83 -21.56
N ASP A 41 -5.18 -27.56 -21.05
CA ASP A 41 -5.31 -29.02 -20.83
C ASP A 41 -5.67 -29.42 -19.38
N VAL A 42 -5.70 -28.48 -18.43
CA VAL A 42 -6.11 -28.76 -17.05
C VAL A 42 -7.53 -28.25 -16.81
N THR A 43 -8.52 -29.05 -17.15
CA THR A 43 -9.91 -28.80 -16.77
C THR A 43 -10.11 -29.19 -15.31
N PHE A 44 -10.11 -28.20 -14.42
CA PHE A 44 -10.60 -28.39 -13.07
C PHE A 44 -12.13 -28.47 -13.09
N ASP A 45 -12.71 -29.45 -12.42
CA ASP A 45 -14.15 -29.49 -12.15
C ASP A 45 -14.46 -28.43 -11.08
N ARG A 46 -14.64 -27.16 -11.55
CA ARG A 46 -14.89 -26.01 -10.71
C ARG A 46 -16.36 -25.95 -10.33
N GLN A 47 -16.66 -26.24 -9.08
CA GLN A 47 -17.97 -25.94 -8.51
C GLN A 47 -18.10 -24.41 -8.32
N SER A 48 -19.21 -23.84 -8.80
CA SER A 48 -19.52 -22.42 -8.54
C SER A 48 -19.63 -22.14 -7.04
N LYS A 49 -18.95 -21.10 -6.58
CA LYS A 49 -18.89 -20.66 -5.17
C LYS A 49 -19.44 -19.24 -5.02
N ASN A 50 -19.97 -18.93 -3.85
CA ASN A 50 -20.42 -17.60 -3.48
C ASN A 50 -19.31 -16.88 -2.72
N ILE A 51 -18.70 -15.89 -3.34
CA ILE A 51 -17.56 -15.14 -2.77
C ILE A 51 -18.02 -13.71 -2.44
N VAL A 52 -17.76 -13.28 -1.22
CA VAL A 52 -18.03 -11.92 -0.77
C VAL A 52 -16.74 -11.13 -0.71
N ILE A 53 -16.66 -10.04 -1.44
CA ILE A 53 -15.61 -9.03 -1.35
C ILE A 53 -16.13 -7.88 -0.50
N ALA A 54 -15.39 -7.44 0.50
CA ALA A 54 -15.83 -6.41 1.44
C ALA A 54 -14.78 -5.31 1.61
N THR A 55 -15.18 -4.06 1.34
CA THR A 55 -14.37 -2.86 1.60
C THR A 55 -15.26 -1.73 2.10
N SER A 56 -15.21 -1.43 3.40
CA SER A 56 -16.05 -0.40 4.01
C SER A 56 -15.48 1.00 3.90
N ILE A 57 -14.16 1.13 3.73
CA ILE A 57 -13.43 2.40 3.64
C ILE A 57 -12.29 2.32 2.62
N GLY A 58 -11.62 3.44 2.38
CA GLY A 58 -10.39 3.48 1.57
C GLY A 58 -10.58 3.79 0.09
N GLY A 59 -11.83 3.87 -0.37
CA GLY A 59 -12.14 4.26 -1.76
C GLY A 59 -11.53 3.34 -2.81
N SER A 60 -11.18 3.91 -3.96
CA SER A 60 -10.69 3.15 -5.13
C SER A 60 -9.39 2.39 -4.89
N SER A 61 -8.51 2.88 -4.01
CA SER A 61 -7.22 2.24 -3.70
C SER A 61 -7.37 0.90 -2.95
N HIS A 62 -8.45 0.74 -2.20
CA HIS A 62 -8.76 -0.51 -1.50
C HIS A 62 -9.61 -1.46 -2.37
N ALA A 63 -10.52 -0.93 -3.19
CA ALA A 63 -11.52 -1.71 -3.90
C ALA A 63 -11.07 -2.19 -5.28
N LYS A 64 -10.57 -1.31 -6.17
CA LYS A 64 -10.42 -1.62 -7.61
C LYS A 64 -9.56 -2.85 -7.90
N TRP A 65 -8.42 -2.98 -7.26
CA TRP A 65 -7.55 -4.12 -7.51
C TRP A 65 -8.13 -5.45 -7.01
N VAL A 66 -8.94 -5.41 -5.95
CA VAL A 66 -9.65 -6.58 -5.43
C VAL A 66 -10.82 -6.93 -6.35
N LEU A 67 -11.51 -5.92 -6.90
CA LEU A 67 -12.55 -6.13 -7.91
C LEU A 67 -11.99 -6.75 -9.21
N GLU A 68 -10.74 -6.46 -9.59
CA GLU A 68 -10.07 -7.15 -10.72
C GLU A 68 -9.86 -8.65 -10.44
N ILE A 69 -9.53 -9.01 -9.17
CA ILE A 69 -9.48 -10.42 -8.77
C ILE A 69 -10.90 -11.02 -8.79
N GLY A 70 -11.90 -10.28 -8.29
CA GLY A 70 -13.30 -10.69 -8.33
C GLY A 70 -13.81 -10.92 -9.75
N LYS A 71 -13.42 -10.07 -10.70
CA LYS A 71 -13.72 -10.24 -12.12
C LYS A 71 -13.13 -11.53 -12.69
N GLU A 72 -11.88 -11.83 -12.37
CA GLU A 72 -11.22 -13.07 -12.75
C GLU A 72 -11.97 -14.29 -12.18
N LEU A 73 -12.34 -14.24 -10.90
CA LEU A 73 -13.11 -15.30 -10.23
C LEU A 73 -14.53 -15.45 -10.83
N ALA A 74 -15.20 -14.35 -11.18
CA ALA A 74 -16.49 -14.38 -11.88
C ALA A 74 -16.36 -15.03 -13.27
N GLY A 75 -15.29 -14.70 -14.01
CA GLY A 75 -14.95 -15.34 -15.28
C GLY A 75 -14.72 -16.85 -15.17
N ARG A 76 -14.33 -17.33 -14.00
CA ARG A 76 -14.18 -18.76 -13.68
C ARG A 76 -15.48 -19.44 -13.21
N GLY A 77 -16.60 -18.72 -13.18
CA GLY A 77 -17.92 -19.24 -12.85
C GLY A 77 -18.36 -19.09 -11.39
N HIS A 78 -17.63 -18.32 -10.57
CA HIS A 78 -18.05 -18.00 -9.20
C HIS A 78 -19.03 -16.84 -9.15
N ASN A 79 -19.89 -16.81 -8.14
CA ASN A 79 -20.81 -15.71 -7.86
C ASN A 79 -20.14 -14.70 -6.93
N ILE A 80 -19.89 -13.49 -7.42
CA ILE A 80 -19.18 -12.45 -6.67
C ILE A 80 -20.17 -11.40 -6.18
N THR A 81 -20.12 -11.14 -4.86
CA THR A 81 -20.88 -10.06 -4.22
C THR A 81 -19.87 -9.07 -3.63
N TYR A 82 -19.91 -7.81 -4.07
CA TYR A 82 -19.13 -6.72 -3.52
C TYR A 82 -19.95 -5.95 -2.48
N VAL A 83 -19.52 -5.98 -1.25
CA VAL A 83 -20.13 -5.28 -0.12
C VAL A 83 -19.32 -4.04 0.22
N THR A 84 -20.00 -2.89 0.23
CA THR A 84 -19.37 -1.60 0.55
C THR A 84 -20.41 -0.61 1.07
N ARG A 85 -20.04 0.65 1.27
CA ARG A 85 -20.93 1.73 1.67
C ARG A 85 -21.53 2.45 0.46
N ASP A 86 -22.65 3.19 0.68
CA ASP A 86 -23.40 3.87 -0.38
C ASP A 86 -22.52 4.74 -1.30
N ASP A 87 -21.55 5.44 -0.71
CA ASP A 87 -20.63 6.34 -1.41
C ASP A 87 -19.58 5.62 -2.28
N HIS A 88 -19.40 4.33 -2.09
CA HIS A 88 -18.42 3.52 -2.83
C HIS A 88 -19.05 2.50 -3.80
N LEU A 89 -20.37 2.39 -3.88
CA LEU A 89 -21.04 1.46 -4.80
C LEU A 89 -20.62 1.66 -6.25
N HIS A 90 -20.43 2.92 -6.65
CA HIS A 90 -20.00 3.29 -8.01
C HIS A 90 -18.64 2.69 -8.44
N LEU A 91 -17.84 2.20 -7.51
CA LEU A 91 -16.57 1.55 -7.82
C LEU A 91 -16.76 0.21 -8.55
N ALA A 92 -17.93 -0.40 -8.42
CA ALA A 92 -18.30 -1.63 -9.13
C ALA A 92 -18.92 -1.39 -10.51
N ASP A 93 -19.20 -0.16 -10.91
CA ASP A 93 -19.89 0.14 -12.21
C ASP A 93 -19.15 -0.40 -13.42
N SER A 94 -17.83 -0.54 -13.34
CA SER A 94 -16.99 -1.12 -14.41
C SER A 94 -16.92 -2.66 -14.39
N TYR A 95 -17.64 -3.31 -13.48
CA TYR A 95 -17.60 -4.76 -13.25
C TYR A 95 -19.03 -5.35 -13.25
N PRO A 96 -19.69 -5.44 -14.43
CA PRO A 96 -21.09 -5.87 -14.52
C PRO A 96 -21.33 -7.31 -14.04
N GLU A 97 -20.29 -8.14 -13.98
CA GLU A 97 -20.30 -9.50 -13.47
C GLU A 97 -20.30 -9.58 -11.94
N ILE A 98 -20.06 -8.46 -11.23
CA ILE A 98 -20.00 -8.37 -9.77
C ILE A 98 -21.25 -7.68 -9.22
N LYS A 99 -21.98 -8.36 -8.33
CA LYS A 99 -23.15 -7.78 -7.67
C LYS A 99 -22.71 -6.85 -6.53
N ALA A 100 -22.91 -5.54 -6.68
CA ALA A 100 -22.66 -4.58 -5.60
C ALA A 100 -23.85 -4.48 -4.65
N VAL A 101 -23.57 -4.42 -3.33
CA VAL A 101 -24.56 -4.32 -2.27
C VAL A 101 -24.07 -3.33 -1.19
N SER A 102 -24.97 -2.43 -0.76
CA SER A 102 -24.67 -1.48 0.30
C SER A 102 -24.83 -2.12 1.69
N ALA A 103 -23.82 -1.92 2.55
CA ALA A 103 -23.87 -2.23 3.98
C ALA A 103 -24.32 -1.03 4.84
N GLY A 104 -24.70 0.08 4.21
CA GLY A 104 -25.20 1.28 4.89
C GLY A 104 -24.61 2.58 4.35
N LYS A 105 -24.92 3.68 5.05
CA LYS A 105 -24.48 5.03 4.65
C LYS A 105 -22.98 5.22 4.81
N ALA A 106 -22.43 6.22 4.09
CA ALA A 106 -21.03 6.62 4.19
C ALA A 106 -20.56 6.75 5.65
N VAL A 107 -19.40 6.16 5.95
CA VAL A 107 -18.78 6.24 7.29
C VAL A 107 -18.16 7.62 7.52
N TYR A 108 -17.67 8.25 6.46
CA TYR A 108 -17.01 9.54 6.49
C TYR A 108 -17.91 10.63 5.91
N PRO A 109 -18.19 11.72 6.68
CA PRO A 109 -18.75 12.91 6.06
C PRO A 109 -17.71 13.50 5.09
N SER A 110 -18.14 14.01 3.94
CA SER A 110 -17.27 14.61 2.92
C SER A 110 -16.39 15.77 3.45
N THR A 111 -16.82 16.38 4.57
CA THR A 111 -16.11 17.49 5.24
C THR A 111 -14.94 17.03 6.12
N ILE A 112 -14.83 15.73 6.42
CA ILE A 112 -13.81 15.22 7.35
C ILE A 112 -12.40 15.27 6.77
N VAL A 113 -12.30 15.28 5.45
CA VAL A 113 -11.01 15.25 4.73
C VAL A 113 -10.15 16.45 5.09
N ASP A 114 -10.75 17.65 5.15
CA ASP A 114 -10.02 18.89 5.49
C ASP A 114 -9.46 18.85 6.92
N ASP A 115 -10.21 18.25 7.83
CA ASP A 115 -9.88 18.14 9.26
C ASP A 115 -8.84 17.04 9.53
N VAL A 116 -8.84 15.98 8.73
CA VAL A 116 -7.91 14.85 8.85
C VAL A 116 -6.50 15.21 8.35
N LEU A 117 -6.40 15.92 7.22
CA LEU A 117 -5.12 16.20 6.56
C LEU A 117 -4.20 17.14 7.37
N SER A 118 -4.77 17.90 8.32
CA SER A 118 -4.04 18.83 9.19
C SER A 118 -3.57 18.21 10.52
N LYS A 119 -3.95 16.95 10.82
CA LYS A 119 -3.69 16.31 12.11
C LYS A 119 -2.47 15.40 12.10
N PRO A 120 -1.79 15.24 13.25
CA PRO A 120 -0.76 14.21 13.43
C PRO A 120 -1.30 12.80 13.16
N PHE A 121 -0.44 11.92 12.68
CA PHE A 121 -0.80 10.53 12.33
C PHE A 121 -1.60 9.79 13.42
N TYR A 122 -1.21 9.93 14.69
CA TYR A 122 -1.90 9.24 15.81
C TYR A 122 -3.35 9.71 15.98
N ASP A 123 -3.62 10.99 15.77
CA ASP A 123 -4.98 11.55 15.84
C ASP A 123 -5.83 11.10 14.64
N ILE A 124 -5.21 10.98 13.47
CA ILE A 124 -5.86 10.43 12.27
C ILE A 124 -6.21 8.96 12.52
N ALA A 125 -5.28 8.14 12.97
CA ALA A 125 -5.49 6.73 13.24
C ALA A 125 -6.60 6.50 14.28
N LYS A 126 -6.62 7.30 15.36
CA LYS A 126 -7.67 7.29 16.37
C LYS A 126 -9.03 7.67 15.79
N LEU A 127 -9.09 8.74 14.99
CA LEU A 127 -10.34 9.20 14.36
C LEU A 127 -10.89 8.15 13.41
N VAL A 128 -10.05 7.59 12.54
CA VAL A 128 -10.44 6.51 11.62
C VAL A 128 -11.00 5.32 12.41
N ARG A 129 -10.29 4.86 13.44
CA ARG A 129 -10.76 3.74 14.28
C ARG A 129 -12.11 4.03 14.93
N LYS A 130 -12.30 5.24 15.45
CA LYS A 130 -13.58 5.64 16.07
C LYS A 130 -14.74 5.64 15.07
N LEU A 131 -14.50 6.06 13.84
CA LEU A 131 -15.52 6.03 12.79
C LEU A 131 -15.90 4.60 12.41
N LEU A 132 -14.90 3.72 12.26
CA LEU A 132 -15.13 2.30 12.02
C LEU A 132 -15.91 1.63 13.15
N ASN A 133 -15.62 1.95 14.41
CA ASN A 133 -16.37 1.43 15.54
C ASN A 133 -17.86 1.85 15.50
N ARG A 134 -18.15 3.08 15.06
CA ARG A 134 -19.55 3.54 14.90
C ARG A 134 -20.32 2.73 13.86
N ALA A 135 -19.66 2.34 12.77
CA ALA A 135 -20.25 1.54 11.70
C ALA A 135 -20.36 0.06 12.05
N TYR A 136 -19.54 -0.44 12.98
CA TYR A 136 -19.35 -1.86 13.28
C TYR A 136 -20.68 -2.60 13.53
N THR A 137 -21.54 -2.05 14.37
CA THR A 137 -22.82 -2.72 14.74
C THR A 137 -23.77 -2.85 13.55
N GLU A 138 -23.84 -1.84 12.68
CA GLU A 138 -24.67 -1.84 11.47
C GLU A 138 -24.16 -2.90 10.49
N GLU A 139 -22.88 -2.92 10.23
CA GLU A 139 -22.25 -3.88 9.32
C GLU A 139 -22.32 -5.32 9.83
N MET A 140 -22.10 -5.55 11.12
CA MET A 140 -22.27 -6.89 11.71
C MET A 140 -23.69 -7.41 11.57
N ARG A 141 -24.70 -6.54 11.74
CA ARG A 141 -26.10 -6.93 11.49
C ARG A 141 -26.35 -7.23 10.03
N PHE A 142 -25.81 -6.41 9.15
CA PHE A 142 -25.90 -6.62 7.69
C PHE A 142 -25.31 -7.98 7.31
N TYR A 143 -24.06 -8.27 7.69
CA TYR A 143 -23.42 -9.55 7.35
C TYR A 143 -24.20 -10.74 7.92
N ARG A 144 -24.72 -10.66 9.13
CA ARG A 144 -25.55 -11.72 9.72
C ARG A 144 -26.87 -11.94 8.96
N GLN A 145 -27.47 -10.87 8.44
CA GLN A 145 -28.67 -10.97 7.61
C GLN A 145 -28.35 -11.60 6.24
N GLN A 146 -27.18 -11.31 5.69
CA GLN A 146 -26.73 -11.83 4.39
C GLN A 146 -26.18 -13.27 4.44
N LEU A 147 -26.03 -13.87 5.61
CA LEU A 147 -25.59 -15.26 5.76
C LEU A 147 -26.52 -16.30 5.12
N HIS A 148 -27.80 -15.92 4.84
CA HIS A 148 -28.66 -16.77 4.04
C HIS A 148 -28.12 -17.01 2.60
N LEU A 149 -27.22 -16.16 2.08
CA LEU A 149 -26.51 -16.35 0.82
C LEU A 149 -25.45 -17.44 0.90
N LYS A 150 -25.15 -17.96 2.09
CA LYS A 150 -24.11 -18.98 2.37
C LYS A 150 -22.81 -18.65 1.63
N PRO A 151 -22.06 -17.62 2.04
CA PRO A 151 -20.77 -17.34 1.46
C PRO A 151 -19.81 -18.51 1.66
N ASP A 152 -19.17 -18.97 0.59
CA ASP A 152 -18.16 -20.00 0.64
C ASP A 152 -16.77 -19.39 0.98
N PHE A 153 -16.59 -18.10 0.67
CA PHE A 153 -15.35 -17.38 0.89
C PHE A 153 -15.58 -15.88 1.11
N PHE A 154 -14.76 -15.27 1.97
CA PHE A 154 -14.69 -13.82 2.13
C PHE A 154 -13.34 -13.26 1.69
N ILE A 155 -13.36 -12.11 1.02
CA ILE A 155 -12.18 -11.28 0.75
C ILE A 155 -12.42 -9.96 1.48
N CYS A 156 -11.84 -9.81 2.67
CA CYS A 156 -12.06 -8.68 3.56
C CYS A 156 -10.92 -7.68 3.50
N ASP A 157 -11.23 -6.38 3.35
CA ASP A 157 -10.24 -5.34 3.57
C ASP A 157 -9.77 -5.34 5.03
N ALA A 158 -8.50 -4.99 5.26
CA ALA A 158 -7.88 -4.99 6.59
C ALA A 158 -8.54 -4.01 7.58
N PHE A 159 -9.32 -3.05 7.08
CA PHE A 159 -10.11 -2.12 7.89
C PHE A 159 -11.56 -2.56 8.09
N ASP A 160 -12.00 -3.64 7.45
CA ASP A 160 -13.35 -4.18 7.57
C ASP A 160 -13.41 -5.25 8.68
N ASP A 161 -13.31 -4.82 9.94
CA ASP A 161 -13.42 -5.75 11.08
C ASP A 161 -14.73 -6.54 11.09
N PRO A 162 -15.91 -6.01 10.71
CA PRO A 162 -17.14 -6.79 10.63
C PRO A 162 -17.08 -7.96 9.65
N CYS A 163 -16.46 -7.79 8.49
CA CYS A 163 -16.24 -8.87 7.53
C CYS A 163 -15.35 -9.97 8.13
N ILE A 164 -14.20 -9.58 8.68
CA ILE A 164 -13.22 -10.49 9.28
C ILE A 164 -13.86 -11.25 10.46
N ASP A 165 -14.50 -10.52 11.36
CA ASP A 165 -15.16 -11.09 12.55
C ASP A 165 -16.29 -12.05 12.16
N THR A 166 -17.04 -11.75 11.10
CA THR A 166 -18.07 -12.64 10.55
C THR A 166 -17.45 -13.90 9.98
N ALA A 167 -16.42 -13.80 9.15
CA ALA A 167 -15.74 -14.96 8.57
C ALA A 167 -15.19 -15.89 9.66
N VAL A 168 -14.56 -15.34 10.69
CA VAL A 168 -14.01 -16.09 11.83
C VAL A 168 -15.13 -16.76 12.65
N GLN A 169 -16.21 -16.03 12.96
CA GLN A 169 -17.32 -16.55 13.77
C GLN A 169 -18.02 -17.73 13.10
N PHE A 170 -18.22 -17.66 11.80
CA PHE A 170 -18.90 -18.71 11.03
C PHE A 170 -17.95 -19.74 10.44
N LYS A 171 -16.65 -19.61 10.74
CA LYS A 171 -15.59 -20.52 10.24
C LYS A 171 -15.54 -20.59 8.71
N THR A 172 -15.95 -19.52 8.03
CA THR A 172 -15.82 -19.39 6.59
C THR A 172 -14.38 -19.03 6.25
N PRO A 173 -13.73 -19.69 5.27
CA PRO A 173 -12.40 -19.31 4.85
C PRO A 173 -12.38 -17.89 4.28
N PHE A 174 -11.28 -17.16 4.49
CA PHE A 174 -11.21 -15.78 4.06
C PHE A 174 -9.79 -15.33 3.69
N ALA A 175 -9.71 -14.32 2.83
CA ALA A 175 -8.52 -13.58 2.51
C ALA A 175 -8.58 -12.19 3.16
N ILE A 176 -7.41 -11.65 3.53
CA ILE A 176 -7.29 -10.25 3.92
C ILE A 176 -6.59 -9.48 2.82
N THR A 177 -7.16 -8.32 2.48
CA THR A 177 -6.62 -7.40 1.49
C THR A 177 -6.19 -6.10 2.16
N CYS A 178 -5.07 -5.54 1.69
CA CYS A 178 -4.57 -4.27 2.15
C CYS A 178 -3.84 -3.56 1.02
N SER A 179 -4.06 -2.26 0.89
CA SER A 179 -3.36 -1.41 -0.08
C SER A 179 -1.92 -1.07 0.34
N GLY A 180 -1.54 -1.36 1.58
CA GLY A 180 -0.21 -1.13 2.14
C GLY A 180 0.40 -2.36 2.81
N ILE A 181 1.65 -2.24 3.25
CA ILE A 181 2.35 -3.30 4.02
C ILE A 181 1.92 -3.18 5.49
N LEU A 182 0.86 -3.89 5.88
CA LEU A 182 0.34 -3.85 7.26
C LEU A 182 0.85 -5.00 8.15
N HIS A 183 1.64 -5.94 7.63
CA HIS A 183 1.81 -7.21 8.31
C HIS A 183 3.12 -7.30 9.08
N GLN A 184 3.02 -7.37 10.42
CA GLN A 184 4.17 -7.59 11.30
C GLN A 184 4.75 -9.01 11.17
N ASP A 185 3.94 -10.03 10.81
CA ASP A 185 4.40 -11.42 10.70
C ASP A 185 5.12 -11.73 9.38
N ILE A 186 4.94 -10.90 8.35
CA ILE A 186 5.67 -10.98 7.08
C ILE A 186 6.83 -9.98 7.06
N SER A 187 6.84 -9.00 7.98
CA SER A 187 7.88 -7.98 8.02
C SER A 187 9.11 -8.50 8.74
N VAL A 188 10.22 -8.51 8.02
CA VAL A 188 11.54 -8.66 8.64
C VAL A 188 11.81 -7.49 9.61
N PRO A 189 12.63 -7.69 10.66
CA PRO A 189 12.82 -6.69 11.72
C PRO A 189 13.30 -5.30 11.26
N TYR A 190 13.85 -5.19 10.07
CA TYR A 190 14.32 -3.92 9.51
C TYR A 190 13.26 -3.16 8.70
N MET A 191 12.09 -3.75 8.41
CA MET A 191 10.98 -3.02 7.79
C MET A 191 10.19 -2.25 8.84
N ASN A 192 9.82 -1.02 8.52
CA ASN A 192 9.09 -0.13 9.40
C ASN A 192 7.61 -0.10 9.02
N GLY A 193 6.75 -0.02 10.02
CA GLY A 193 5.31 0.10 9.83
C GLY A 193 4.89 1.46 9.25
N LEU A 194 3.66 1.52 8.76
CA LEU A 194 3.10 2.72 8.14
C LEU A 194 2.97 3.89 9.14
N GLY A 195 3.30 5.08 8.67
CA GLY A 195 2.83 6.35 9.23
C GLY A 195 3.55 6.89 10.47
N THR A 196 4.45 6.13 11.09
CA THR A 196 5.16 6.59 12.31
C THR A 196 6.60 7.01 12.04
N THR A 197 7.15 6.69 10.88
CA THR A 197 8.49 7.08 10.44
C THR A 197 8.53 7.38 8.96
N GLU A 198 9.47 8.22 8.57
CA GLU A 198 9.74 8.56 7.17
C GLU A 198 10.57 7.48 6.44
N HIS A 199 11.14 6.53 7.18
CA HIS A 199 11.97 5.48 6.63
C HIS A 199 11.18 4.19 6.43
N ALA A 200 11.09 3.70 5.19
CA ALA A 200 10.47 2.41 4.89
C ALA A 200 11.24 1.23 5.52
N THR A 201 12.57 1.37 5.62
CA THR A 201 13.46 0.38 6.26
C THR A 201 14.38 1.04 7.27
N SER A 202 14.95 0.24 8.16
CA SER A 202 15.92 0.70 9.15
C SER A 202 17.33 0.97 8.58
N GLU A 203 17.54 0.78 7.28
CA GLU A 203 18.85 0.86 6.61
C GLU A 203 19.56 2.21 6.84
N SER A 204 18.83 3.31 6.65
CA SER A 204 19.36 4.68 6.84
C SER A 204 19.12 5.27 8.24
N MET A 205 18.56 4.49 9.17
CA MET A 205 18.23 4.96 10.52
C MET A 205 19.40 4.77 11.48
N THR A 206 19.67 5.79 12.29
CA THR A 206 20.56 5.67 13.45
C THR A 206 20.00 4.70 14.50
N LEU A 207 20.85 4.22 15.42
CA LEU A 207 20.39 3.37 16.53
C LEU A 207 19.27 4.03 17.35
N TRP A 208 19.37 5.34 17.59
CA TRP A 208 18.37 6.11 18.34
C TRP A 208 17.04 6.21 17.59
N GLN A 209 17.06 6.48 16.30
CA GLN A 209 15.85 6.50 15.48
C GLN A 209 15.16 5.13 15.45
N ARG A 210 15.93 4.03 15.32
CA ARG A 210 15.38 2.65 15.39
C ARG A 210 14.76 2.34 16.75
N PHE A 211 15.44 2.74 17.83
CA PHE A 211 14.92 2.56 19.19
C PHE A 211 13.62 3.35 19.37
N HIS A 212 13.62 4.63 19.01
CA HIS A 212 12.46 5.50 19.11
C HIS A 212 11.27 4.93 18.33
N HIS A 213 11.49 4.55 17.07
CA HIS A 213 10.44 3.99 16.23
C HIS A 213 9.88 2.67 16.79
N LYS A 214 10.74 1.73 17.16
CA LYS A 214 10.29 0.39 17.60
C LYS A 214 9.66 0.36 18.99
N TYR A 215 10.06 1.23 19.88
CA TYR A 215 9.60 1.21 21.27
C TYR A 215 8.74 2.42 21.63
N VAL A 216 9.19 3.64 21.33
CA VAL A 216 8.49 4.85 21.75
C VAL A 216 7.25 5.07 20.88
N ASP A 217 7.37 5.00 19.56
CA ASP A 217 6.23 5.20 18.66
C ASP A 217 5.23 4.06 18.77
N PHE A 218 5.69 2.84 19.00
CA PHE A 218 4.82 1.71 19.28
C PHE A 218 3.98 1.95 20.56
N LEU A 219 4.61 2.36 21.65
CA LEU A 219 3.90 2.66 22.90
C LEU A 219 2.95 3.86 22.75
N LYS A 220 3.35 4.89 22.00
CA LYS A 220 2.47 6.02 21.67
C LYS A 220 1.25 5.55 20.88
N THR A 221 1.45 4.81 19.80
CA THR A 221 0.37 4.26 18.98
C THR A 221 -0.60 3.47 19.84
N LEU A 222 -0.07 2.60 20.69
CA LEU A 222 -0.83 1.80 21.62
C LEU A 222 -1.64 2.67 22.57
N TYR A 223 -1.04 3.67 23.19
CA TYR A 223 -1.72 4.60 24.10
C TYR A 223 -2.88 5.34 23.42
N TYR A 224 -2.67 5.86 22.21
CA TYR A 224 -3.69 6.60 21.47
C TYR A 224 -4.83 5.72 20.97
N LEU A 225 -4.55 4.48 20.54
CA LEU A 225 -5.55 3.57 19.98
C LEU A 225 -6.23 2.68 21.02
N TYR A 226 -5.65 2.51 22.21
CA TYR A 226 -6.17 1.60 23.23
C TYR A 226 -7.64 1.82 23.60
N PRO A 227 -8.12 3.07 23.83
CA PRO A 227 -9.54 3.31 24.14
C PRO A 227 -10.47 2.81 23.03
N GLU A 228 -10.12 3.08 21.77
CA GLU A 228 -10.93 2.73 20.60
C GLU A 228 -10.90 1.21 20.32
N LEU A 229 -9.77 0.55 20.62
CA LEU A 229 -9.67 -0.92 20.54
C LEU A 229 -10.49 -1.59 21.64
N LYS A 230 -10.52 -1.02 22.84
CA LYS A 230 -11.36 -1.51 23.93
C LYS A 230 -12.85 -1.33 23.62
N GLU A 231 -13.23 -0.22 22.99
CA GLU A 231 -14.60 -0.01 22.50
C GLU A 231 -14.96 -1.09 21.47
N LEU A 232 -14.09 -1.37 20.50
CA LEU A 232 -14.30 -2.44 19.51
C LEU A 232 -14.50 -3.80 20.18
N ASP A 233 -13.71 -4.14 21.18
CA ASP A 233 -13.88 -5.38 21.93
C ASP A 233 -15.23 -5.45 22.65
N THR A 234 -15.72 -4.32 23.17
CA THR A 234 -17.07 -4.22 23.75
C THR A 234 -18.17 -4.44 22.70
N LEU A 235 -17.98 -3.87 21.51
CA LEU A 235 -18.89 -4.09 20.37
C LEU A 235 -18.88 -5.56 19.92
N ARG A 236 -17.70 -6.20 19.83
CA ARG A 236 -17.54 -7.63 19.52
C ARG A 236 -18.31 -8.53 20.49
N GLN A 237 -18.20 -8.25 21.79
CA GLN A 237 -18.89 -9.01 22.83
C GLN A 237 -20.41 -8.97 22.66
N GLN A 238 -21.00 -7.87 22.17
CA GLN A 238 -22.45 -7.79 21.88
C GLN A 238 -22.89 -8.79 20.81
N PHE A 239 -21.96 -9.24 19.97
CA PHE A 239 -22.18 -10.24 18.92
C PHE A 239 -21.64 -11.62 19.28
N GLY A 240 -21.24 -11.86 20.54
CA GLY A 240 -20.70 -13.14 21.00
C GLY A 240 -19.30 -13.45 20.47
N ILE A 241 -18.56 -12.41 20.06
CA ILE A 241 -17.17 -12.53 19.61
C ILE A 241 -16.25 -12.22 20.79
N PRO A 242 -15.24 -13.05 21.10
CA PRO A 242 -14.32 -12.80 22.19
C PRO A 242 -13.51 -11.52 21.98
N ALA A 243 -13.20 -10.82 23.07
CA ALA A 243 -12.29 -9.69 23.04
C ALA A 243 -10.88 -10.13 22.59
N LEU A 244 -10.27 -9.37 21.69
CA LEU A 244 -8.95 -9.65 21.15
C LEU A 244 -7.85 -8.82 21.82
N GLY A 245 -8.21 -7.71 22.46
CA GLY A 245 -7.30 -6.76 23.07
C GLY A 245 -6.29 -6.25 22.04
N LEU A 246 -5.01 -6.37 22.39
CA LEU A 246 -3.91 -5.98 21.51
C LEU A 246 -3.51 -7.05 20.49
N ASN A 247 -4.09 -8.24 20.58
CA ASN A 247 -3.72 -9.39 19.75
C ASN A 247 -4.69 -9.60 18.57
N ARG A 248 -5.20 -8.50 18.00
CA ARG A 248 -6.18 -8.53 16.89
C ARG A 248 -5.65 -9.24 15.65
N PHE A 249 -4.35 -9.22 15.42
CA PHE A 249 -3.72 -9.90 14.28
C PHE A 249 -3.76 -11.43 14.37
N LYS A 250 -4.06 -11.98 15.54
CA LYS A 250 -4.24 -13.44 15.71
C LYS A 250 -5.37 -14.02 14.85
N GLN A 251 -6.39 -13.21 14.54
CA GLN A 251 -7.45 -13.61 13.62
C GLN A 251 -6.94 -13.79 12.18
N TRP A 252 -5.86 -13.09 11.83
CA TRP A 252 -5.29 -13.08 10.48
C TRP A 252 -4.39 -14.29 10.20
N ASP A 253 -4.05 -15.07 11.22
CA ASP A 253 -3.19 -16.26 11.07
C ASP A 253 -3.77 -17.29 10.10
N ASN A 254 -5.10 -17.31 9.94
CA ASN A 254 -5.82 -18.26 9.09
C ASN A 254 -6.27 -17.64 7.75
N ALA A 255 -5.90 -16.39 7.45
CA ALA A 255 -6.30 -15.70 6.24
C ALA A 255 -5.28 -15.84 5.11
N LEU A 256 -5.76 -15.92 3.87
CA LEU A 256 -4.94 -15.70 2.69
C LEU A 256 -4.61 -14.20 2.57
N LYS A 257 -3.35 -13.85 2.25
CA LYS A 257 -2.87 -12.46 2.16
C LYS A 257 -2.52 -12.10 0.73
N LEU A 258 -3.24 -11.13 0.14
CA LEU A 258 -3.08 -10.68 -1.24
C LEU A 258 -2.52 -9.26 -1.32
N ILE A 259 -1.50 -9.02 -2.16
CA ILE A 259 -0.82 -7.72 -2.37
C ILE A 259 -0.79 -7.35 -3.87
N ASN A 260 -1.02 -6.07 -4.22
CA ASN A 260 -1.39 -5.56 -5.54
C ASN A 260 -0.27 -5.15 -6.51
N SER A 261 -0.53 -5.18 -7.86
CA SER A 261 0.24 -4.52 -8.95
C SER A 261 -0.44 -4.52 -10.31
N TYR A 262 -0.54 -3.35 -11.05
CA TYR A 262 -1.11 -3.25 -12.41
C TYR A 262 -0.77 -2.00 -13.27
N LEU A 263 -0.49 -2.03 -14.66
CA LEU A 263 -0.87 -1.25 -15.88
C LEU A 263 0.07 -0.58 -16.91
N GLY A 264 -0.33 -0.06 -18.14
CA GLY A 264 0.38 0.46 -19.30
C GLY A 264 -0.08 1.56 -20.32
N SER A 265 0.42 2.50 -21.04
CA SER A 265 1.29 3.28 -22.02
C SER A 265 0.68 4.46 -22.91
N HIS A 266 1.20 5.42 -23.68
CA HIS A 266 1.98 6.67 -24.00
C HIS A 266 1.52 7.67 -25.09
N HIS A 267 1.91 8.94 -25.18
CA HIS A 267 2.71 10.03 -25.83
C HIS A 267 2.05 11.38 -26.16
N ARG A 268 2.52 12.45 -25.57
CA ARG A 268 2.56 13.91 -25.73
C ARG A 268 3.15 14.48 -24.43
N LYS A 269 3.79 15.66 -24.39
CA LYS A 269 4.40 16.17 -23.18
C LYS A 269 3.38 16.89 -22.28
N VAL A 270 2.48 16.17 -21.69
CA VAL A 270 1.44 16.72 -20.81
C VAL A 270 1.68 16.27 -19.37
N ALA A 271 1.63 17.18 -18.42
CA ALA A 271 1.56 16.85 -17.01
C ALA A 271 0.10 16.51 -16.62
N TYR A 272 -0.09 15.35 -16.03
CA TYR A 272 -1.35 14.98 -15.41
C TYR A 272 -1.27 15.23 -13.90
N VAL A 273 -2.29 15.89 -13.33
CA VAL A 273 -2.38 16.21 -11.91
C VAL A 273 -3.65 15.62 -11.33
N ALA A 274 -3.52 14.75 -10.34
CA ALA A 274 -4.65 14.19 -9.61
C ALA A 274 -4.24 13.68 -8.22
N PHE A 275 -5.01 14.06 -7.21
CA PHE A 275 -4.73 13.74 -5.81
C PHE A 275 -5.68 12.67 -5.24
N GLY A 276 -6.37 11.90 -6.10
CA GLY A 276 -7.36 10.91 -5.69
C GLY A 276 -8.66 11.54 -5.19
N GLN A 277 -9.40 10.79 -4.37
CA GLN A 277 -10.75 11.19 -3.94
C GLN A 277 -10.76 12.04 -2.66
N TYR A 278 -9.72 11.95 -1.84
CA TYR A 278 -9.70 12.51 -0.48
C TYR A 278 -8.64 13.57 -0.23
N ALA A 279 -7.59 13.63 -1.05
CA ALA A 279 -6.51 14.59 -0.87
C ALA A 279 -6.84 15.90 -1.61
N LEU A 280 -6.92 16.99 -0.87
CA LEU A 280 -7.19 18.32 -1.40
C LEU A 280 -6.04 19.26 -1.04
N PRO A 281 -5.26 19.74 -2.01
CA PRO A 281 -4.25 20.77 -1.77
C PRO A 281 -4.86 22.04 -1.19
N SER A 282 -4.16 22.68 -0.27
CA SER A 282 -4.51 24.00 0.21
C SER A 282 -4.31 25.06 -0.88
N LYS A 283 -4.88 26.26 -0.70
CA LYS A 283 -4.71 27.34 -1.67
C LYS A 283 -3.24 27.66 -1.98
N PRO A 284 -2.34 27.82 -0.98
CA PRO A 284 -0.91 28.03 -1.26
C PRO A 284 -0.26 26.88 -2.03
N GLU A 285 -0.67 25.63 -1.77
CA GLU A 285 -0.16 24.47 -2.50
C GLU A 285 -0.63 24.45 -3.95
N ILE A 286 -1.90 24.82 -4.22
CA ILE A 286 -2.41 24.97 -5.59
C ILE A 286 -1.62 26.05 -6.32
N GLU A 287 -1.42 27.21 -5.68
CA GLU A 287 -0.65 28.32 -6.25
C GLU A 287 0.78 27.90 -6.59
N LEU A 288 1.45 27.20 -5.68
CA LEU A 288 2.82 26.73 -5.85
C LEU A 288 2.94 25.67 -6.94
N LEU A 289 2.11 24.62 -6.90
CA LEU A 289 2.13 23.55 -7.90
C LEU A 289 1.79 24.09 -9.29
N MET A 290 0.76 24.92 -9.40
CA MET A 290 0.36 25.53 -10.68
C MET A 290 1.47 26.44 -11.22
N SER A 291 2.05 27.31 -10.37
CA SER A 291 3.17 28.18 -10.74
C SER A 291 4.33 27.38 -11.35
N SER A 292 4.73 26.31 -10.67
CA SER A 292 5.86 25.48 -11.12
C SER A 292 5.55 24.71 -12.40
N LEU A 293 4.31 24.28 -12.62
CA LEU A 293 3.90 23.61 -13.86
C LEU A 293 3.77 24.59 -15.02
N LEU A 294 3.25 25.82 -14.79
CA LEU A 294 3.20 26.87 -15.81
C LEU A 294 4.62 27.32 -16.21
N ASP A 295 5.57 27.38 -15.28
CA ASP A 295 6.98 27.60 -15.60
C ASP A 295 7.53 26.54 -16.57
N GLN A 296 7.15 25.27 -16.40
CA GLN A 296 7.54 24.22 -17.34
C GLN A 296 6.88 24.38 -18.72
N VAL A 297 5.65 24.91 -18.79
CA VAL A 297 4.96 25.22 -20.06
C VAL A 297 5.65 26.39 -20.75
N GLU A 298 5.92 27.51 -20.05
CA GLU A 298 6.67 28.65 -20.58
C GLU A 298 8.04 28.25 -21.15
N ARG A 299 8.73 27.35 -20.46
CA ARG A 299 10.05 26.82 -20.86
C ARG A 299 9.95 25.73 -21.94
N LYS A 300 8.76 25.40 -22.42
CA LYS A 300 8.50 24.37 -23.44
C LYS A 300 8.98 22.96 -23.07
N GLN A 301 9.02 22.66 -21.78
CA GLN A 301 9.24 21.31 -21.26
C GLN A 301 7.93 20.51 -21.23
N LEU A 302 6.81 21.20 -21.09
CA LEU A 302 5.45 20.69 -21.20
C LEU A 302 4.70 21.44 -22.31
N ASP A 303 3.75 20.76 -22.96
CA ASP A 303 2.83 21.34 -23.93
C ASP A 303 1.47 21.68 -23.32
N GLY A 304 1.24 21.28 -22.07
CA GLY A 304 0.01 21.57 -21.33
C GLY A 304 -0.12 20.77 -20.05
N ILE A 305 -1.18 21.05 -19.31
CA ILE A 305 -1.49 20.46 -18.01
C ILE A 305 -2.94 19.94 -18.04
N ILE A 306 -3.15 18.73 -17.52
CA ILE A 306 -4.49 18.22 -17.20
C ILE A 306 -4.57 18.12 -15.68
N TRP A 307 -5.46 18.90 -15.05
CA TRP A 307 -5.67 18.82 -13.60
C TRP A 307 -7.11 18.41 -13.29
N ALA A 308 -7.29 17.14 -12.93
CA ALA A 308 -8.60 16.60 -12.59
C ALA A 308 -9.09 17.10 -11.22
N GLY A 309 -10.32 17.61 -11.16
CA GLY A 309 -10.96 18.10 -9.94
C GLY A 309 -10.52 19.50 -9.50
N LEU A 310 -9.71 20.24 -10.29
CA LEU A 310 -9.23 21.57 -9.92
C LEU A 310 -10.38 22.59 -9.81
N LYS A 311 -11.34 22.55 -10.72
CA LYS A 311 -12.49 23.47 -10.70
C LYS A 311 -13.27 23.38 -9.39
N GLU A 312 -13.54 22.18 -8.92
CA GLU A 312 -14.26 21.92 -7.68
C GLU A 312 -13.47 22.40 -6.46
N GLN A 313 -12.14 22.22 -6.50
CA GLN A 313 -11.25 22.69 -5.45
C GLN A 313 -11.23 24.21 -5.37
N VAL A 314 -11.07 24.88 -6.51
CA VAL A 314 -11.10 26.34 -6.63
C VAL A 314 -12.45 26.90 -6.19
N ALA A 315 -13.56 26.36 -6.68
CA ALA A 315 -14.91 26.78 -6.31
C ALA A 315 -15.17 26.69 -4.79
N LYS A 316 -14.59 25.68 -4.11
CA LYS A 316 -14.68 25.53 -2.66
C LYS A 316 -13.99 26.69 -1.90
N TYR A 317 -12.86 27.19 -2.40
CA TYR A 317 -12.18 28.36 -1.81
C TYR A 317 -12.93 29.65 -2.11
N GLU A 318 -13.39 29.84 -3.34
CA GLU A 318 -14.11 31.03 -3.78
C GLU A 318 -15.47 31.19 -3.11
N SER A 319 -16.19 30.08 -2.84
CA SER A 319 -17.44 30.10 -2.08
C SER A 319 -17.27 30.56 -0.63
N ARG A 320 -16.10 30.33 -0.03
CA ARG A 320 -15.76 30.82 1.32
C ARG A 320 -15.32 32.29 1.32
N ASN A 321 -14.68 32.74 0.25
CA ASN A 321 -14.24 34.11 0.07
C ASN A 321 -14.32 34.52 -1.42
N PRO A 322 -15.41 35.17 -1.85
CA PRO A 322 -15.59 35.65 -3.25
C PRO A 322 -14.54 36.65 -3.74
N SER A 323 -13.80 37.27 -2.82
CA SER A 323 -12.71 38.20 -3.15
C SER A 323 -11.35 37.48 -3.21
N THR A 324 -11.32 36.13 -3.34
CA THR A 324 -10.09 35.37 -3.45
C THR A 324 -9.28 35.85 -4.66
N VAL A 325 -8.00 36.09 -4.44
CA VAL A 325 -7.01 36.37 -5.49
C VAL A 325 -6.02 35.23 -5.51
N TRP A 326 -5.83 34.61 -6.67
CA TRP A 326 -4.86 33.57 -6.91
C TRP A 326 -3.54 34.16 -7.35
N LYS A 327 -2.43 33.71 -6.76
CA LYS A 327 -1.10 34.27 -7.02
C LYS A 327 -0.23 33.21 -7.70
N PHE A 328 0.29 33.56 -8.86
CA PHE A 328 1.14 32.67 -9.64
C PHE A 328 2.47 33.33 -9.95
N MET A 329 3.49 32.50 -10.05
CA MET A 329 4.86 32.92 -10.31
C MET A 329 5.53 31.92 -11.27
N THR A 330 6.22 32.44 -12.26
CA THR A 330 7.15 31.67 -13.09
C THR A 330 8.55 32.27 -13.00
N THR A 331 9.53 31.71 -13.65
CA THR A 331 10.89 32.29 -13.70
C THR A 331 10.89 33.65 -14.37
N THR A 332 9.93 33.94 -15.27
CA THR A 332 9.89 35.15 -16.08
C THR A 332 8.82 36.15 -15.65
N SER A 333 7.79 35.68 -14.93
CA SER A 333 6.62 36.52 -14.63
C SER A 333 6.02 36.23 -13.25
N THR A 334 5.30 37.22 -12.72
CA THR A 334 4.45 37.05 -11.53
C THR A 334 3.13 37.74 -11.83
N PHE A 335 2.01 37.08 -11.56
CA PHE A 335 0.69 37.65 -11.84
C PHE A 335 -0.35 37.17 -10.82
N ASP A 336 -1.31 38.06 -10.57
CA ASP A 336 -2.42 37.84 -9.65
C ASP A 336 -3.71 37.71 -10.45
N LEU A 337 -4.46 36.65 -10.23
CA LEU A 337 -5.75 36.38 -10.88
C LEU A 337 -6.90 36.49 -9.88
N PRO A 338 -7.79 37.46 -10.01
CA PRO A 338 -9.07 37.44 -9.30
C PRO A 338 -9.89 36.20 -9.63
N ALA A 339 -10.63 35.69 -8.66
CA ALA A 339 -11.45 34.48 -8.78
C ALA A 339 -12.23 34.33 -10.10
N PRO A 340 -12.96 35.37 -10.59
CA PRO A 340 -13.74 35.25 -11.83
C PRO A 340 -12.91 35.05 -13.11
N LEU A 341 -11.60 35.31 -13.06
CA LEU A 341 -10.70 35.20 -14.21
C LEU A 341 -9.86 33.93 -14.20
N PHE A 342 -9.86 33.16 -13.09
CA PHE A 342 -9.03 31.99 -12.91
C PHE A 342 -9.19 30.98 -14.04
N GLU A 343 -10.40 30.52 -14.27
CA GLU A 343 -10.67 29.47 -15.28
C GLU A 343 -10.36 29.99 -16.71
N ASN A 344 -10.80 31.18 -17.05
CA ASN A 344 -10.64 31.72 -18.40
C ASN A 344 -9.17 31.96 -18.77
N TYR A 345 -8.35 32.41 -17.82
CA TYR A 345 -6.93 32.63 -18.06
C TYR A 345 -6.16 31.32 -18.22
N LEU A 346 -6.38 30.37 -17.32
CA LEU A 346 -5.65 29.11 -17.33
C LEU A 346 -6.10 28.14 -18.41
N SER A 347 -7.30 28.31 -18.99
CA SER A 347 -7.86 27.38 -19.99
C SER A 347 -7.05 27.27 -21.29
N GLN A 348 -6.07 28.15 -21.52
CA GLN A 348 -5.17 28.06 -22.66
C GLN A 348 -4.17 26.91 -22.52
N ASP A 349 -3.63 26.72 -21.32
CA ASP A 349 -2.56 25.76 -21.02
C ASP A 349 -3.01 24.64 -20.09
N VAL A 350 -4.15 24.80 -19.40
CA VAL A 350 -4.65 23.89 -18.37
C VAL A 350 -6.04 23.39 -18.71
N PHE A 351 -6.16 22.11 -18.98
CA PHE A 351 -7.46 21.44 -19.08
C PHE A 351 -7.90 20.93 -17.71
N MET A 352 -9.07 21.36 -17.26
CA MET A 352 -9.58 21.16 -15.89
C MET A 352 -10.87 20.31 -15.89
N PRO A 353 -10.82 19.01 -16.15
CA PRO A 353 -12.00 18.14 -16.06
C PRO A 353 -12.36 17.89 -14.59
N SER A 354 -13.66 17.77 -14.29
CA SER A 354 -14.13 17.37 -12.94
C SER A 354 -13.65 15.98 -12.56
N TRP A 355 -13.60 15.08 -13.55
CA TRP A 355 -13.12 13.72 -13.42
C TRP A 355 -12.36 13.29 -14.68
N ALA A 356 -11.33 12.47 -14.50
CA ALA A 356 -10.61 11.84 -15.61
C ALA A 356 -10.40 10.34 -15.33
N ASN A 357 -10.51 9.53 -16.37
CA ASN A 357 -10.07 8.14 -16.28
C ASN A 357 -8.54 8.11 -16.19
N GLN A 358 -8.02 8.14 -14.96
CA GLN A 358 -6.59 8.25 -14.65
C GLN A 358 -5.75 7.23 -15.40
N PHE A 359 -6.23 5.98 -15.46
CA PHE A 359 -5.54 4.92 -16.16
C PHE A 359 -5.36 5.21 -17.64
N SER A 360 -6.43 5.65 -18.32
CA SER A 360 -6.38 6.01 -19.74
C SER A 360 -5.54 7.26 -20.00
N VAL A 361 -5.58 8.24 -19.09
CA VAL A 361 -4.75 9.46 -19.17
C VAL A 361 -3.28 9.11 -19.02
N LEU A 362 -2.91 8.34 -17.99
CA LEU A 362 -1.54 7.88 -17.79
C LEU A 362 -1.07 6.97 -18.93
N GLY A 363 -1.98 6.22 -19.54
CA GLY A 363 -1.72 5.39 -20.71
C GLY A 363 -1.59 6.14 -22.02
N HIS A 364 -1.92 7.42 -22.05
CA HIS A 364 -1.78 8.20 -23.25
C HIS A 364 -0.32 8.62 -23.46
N ALA A 365 0.11 8.51 -24.67
CA ALA A 365 1.44 8.82 -25.13
C ALA A 365 1.88 10.30 -24.89
N SER A 366 0.93 11.17 -24.58
CA SER A 366 1.18 12.57 -24.22
C SER A 366 1.52 12.78 -22.75
N THR A 367 1.22 11.83 -21.85
CA THR A 367 1.43 12.02 -20.43
C THR A 367 2.88 11.71 -20.07
N VAL A 368 3.66 12.75 -19.82
CA VAL A 368 5.09 12.64 -19.51
C VAL A 368 5.42 12.90 -18.05
N LEU A 369 4.45 13.32 -17.26
CA LEU A 369 4.59 13.58 -15.83
C LEU A 369 3.25 13.33 -15.12
N PHE A 370 3.30 12.72 -13.94
CA PHE A 370 2.16 12.60 -13.06
C PHE A 370 2.43 13.27 -11.72
N VAL A 371 1.71 14.35 -11.42
CA VAL A 371 1.69 14.97 -10.09
C VAL A 371 0.59 14.30 -9.27
N SER A 372 0.99 13.58 -8.24
CA SER A 372 0.11 12.68 -7.49
C SER A 372 0.29 12.83 -5.99
N HIS A 373 -0.73 12.45 -5.22
CA HIS A 373 -0.60 12.29 -3.76
C HIS A 373 0.28 11.10 -3.35
N GLY A 374 0.64 10.20 -4.28
CA GLY A 374 1.45 9.01 -3.99
C GLY A 374 0.68 7.82 -3.41
N GLY A 375 -0.65 7.78 -3.57
CA GLY A 375 -1.43 6.58 -3.20
C GLY A 375 -0.98 5.36 -4.01
N ALA A 376 -0.93 4.17 -3.38
CA ALA A 376 -0.34 2.95 -3.96
C ALA A 376 -0.91 2.59 -5.34
N THR A 377 -2.23 2.72 -5.55
CA THR A 377 -2.85 2.47 -6.86
C THR A 377 -2.36 3.47 -7.91
N SER A 378 -2.35 4.77 -7.61
CA SER A 378 -1.87 5.81 -8.52
C SER A 378 -0.40 5.62 -8.86
N ALA A 379 0.42 5.25 -7.89
CA ALA A 379 1.83 4.94 -8.06
C ALA A 379 2.04 3.72 -8.98
N ASN A 380 1.25 2.67 -8.78
CA ASN A 380 1.28 1.48 -9.63
C ASN A 380 0.83 1.79 -11.06
N GLU A 381 -0.25 2.54 -11.22
CA GLU A 381 -0.72 2.98 -12.53
C GLU A 381 0.35 3.78 -13.29
N ALA A 382 1.03 4.71 -12.63
CA ALA A 382 2.10 5.49 -13.24
C ALA A 382 3.32 4.63 -13.61
N THR A 383 3.78 3.77 -12.72
CA THR A 383 4.95 2.91 -12.98
C THR A 383 4.69 1.92 -14.12
N PHE A 384 3.48 1.38 -14.19
CA PHE A 384 3.13 0.50 -15.30
C PHE A 384 3.06 1.23 -16.65
N HIS A 385 2.64 2.50 -16.66
CA HIS A 385 2.70 3.33 -17.85
C HIS A 385 4.12 3.84 -18.15
N GLY A 386 5.01 3.77 -17.19
CA GLY A 386 6.34 4.34 -17.29
C GLY A 386 6.29 5.87 -17.28
N VAL A 387 5.40 6.43 -16.46
CA VAL A 387 5.27 7.88 -16.25
C VAL A 387 5.97 8.26 -14.96
N PRO A 388 6.91 9.21 -14.97
CA PRO A 388 7.58 9.67 -13.75
C PRO A 388 6.60 10.42 -12.85
N LEU A 389 6.82 10.33 -11.52
CA LEU A 389 5.94 10.93 -10.54
C LEU A 389 6.61 12.07 -9.79
N LEU A 390 5.89 13.19 -9.66
CA LEU A 390 6.09 14.13 -8.58
C LEU A 390 5.05 13.81 -7.49
N VAL A 391 5.51 13.32 -6.34
CA VAL A 391 4.64 12.92 -5.24
C VAL A 391 4.52 14.06 -4.24
N HIS A 392 3.29 14.55 -4.04
CA HIS A 392 2.92 15.54 -3.03
C HIS A 392 2.05 14.85 -1.97
N PRO A 393 2.66 14.26 -0.92
CA PRO A 393 1.97 13.38 0.01
C PRO A 393 1.12 14.16 1.03
N PHE A 394 -0.03 13.61 1.40
CA PHE A 394 -0.94 14.18 2.40
C PHE A 394 -0.98 13.33 3.67
N VAL A 395 -1.24 12.03 3.56
CA VAL A 395 -1.43 11.13 4.70
C VAL A 395 -1.00 9.68 4.40
N GLY A 396 -0.90 8.88 5.43
CA GLY A 396 -0.78 7.42 5.36
C GLY A 396 0.53 6.94 4.73
N ASP A 397 0.41 6.02 3.80
CA ASP A 397 1.52 5.37 3.09
C ASP A 397 2.13 6.22 1.96
N GLN A 398 1.50 7.34 1.61
CA GLN A 398 1.82 8.14 0.42
C GLN A 398 3.29 8.60 0.40
N ARG A 399 3.80 9.07 1.53
CA ARG A 399 5.20 9.48 1.68
C ARG A 399 6.17 8.30 1.51
N LEU A 400 5.85 7.14 2.08
CA LEU A 400 6.67 5.93 1.97
C LEU A 400 6.71 5.41 0.54
N VAL A 401 5.56 5.37 -0.13
CA VAL A 401 5.44 5.00 -1.54
C VAL A 401 6.27 5.96 -2.40
N GLY A 402 6.12 7.28 -2.20
CA GLY A 402 6.88 8.28 -2.91
C GLY A 402 8.39 8.11 -2.74
N ARG A 403 8.86 7.89 -1.52
CA ARG A 403 10.29 7.66 -1.23
C ARG A 403 10.81 6.37 -1.84
N ALA A 404 10.04 5.28 -1.79
CA ALA A 404 10.41 4.02 -2.45
C ALA A 404 10.58 4.22 -3.97
N LEU A 405 9.69 4.98 -4.60
CA LEU A 405 9.78 5.31 -6.02
C LEU A 405 10.94 6.27 -6.32
N THR A 406 11.28 7.16 -5.39
CA THR A 406 12.48 8.03 -5.50
C THR A 406 13.76 7.20 -5.45
N LEU A 407 13.85 6.23 -4.54
CA LEU A 407 14.96 5.28 -4.47
C LEU A 407 15.04 4.40 -5.74
N ALA A 408 13.89 4.06 -6.32
CA ALA A 408 13.83 3.36 -7.61
C ALA A 408 14.22 4.26 -8.80
N GLY A 409 14.42 5.57 -8.61
CA GLY A 409 14.83 6.53 -9.64
C GLY A 409 13.72 6.97 -10.58
N VAL A 410 12.44 6.84 -10.19
CA VAL A 410 11.28 7.13 -11.05
C VAL A 410 10.35 8.22 -10.50
N ALA A 411 10.69 8.79 -9.33
CA ALA A 411 9.90 9.84 -8.70
C ALA A 411 10.76 10.86 -7.96
N ARG A 412 10.11 11.97 -7.58
CA ARG A 412 10.57 12.90 -6.54
C ARG A 412 9.44 13.13 -5.55
N VAL A 413 9.77 13.32 -4.28
CA VAL A 413 8.81 13.65 -3.23
C VAL A 413 8.94 15.13 -2.91
N HIS A 414 7.82 15.83 -2.99
CA HIS A 414 7.72 17.23 -2.61
C HIS A 414 7.06 17.33 -1.24
N GLU A 415 7.87 17.54 -0.21
CA GLU A 415 7.40 17.58 1.18
C GLU A 415 6.66 18.89 1.44
N ARG A 416 5.49 18.81 2.08
CA ARG A 416 4.60 19.97 2.30
C ARG A 416 5.21 21.03 3.21
N ASP A 417 6.05 20.63 4.14
CA ASP A 417 6.63 21.53 5.15
C ASP A 417 7.82 22.36 4.60
N ASP A 418 8.46 21.90 3.52
CA ASP A 418 9.64 22.54 2.89
C ASP A 418 9.34 23.06 1.48
N CYS A 419 8.09 23.44 1.22
CA CYS A 419 7.59 23.81 -0.10
C CYS A 419 8.11 25.17 -0.57
N THR A 420 9.06 25.18 -1.52
CA THR A 420 9.47 26.38 -2.24
C THR A 420 9.37 26.20 -3.75
N PHE A 421 9.15 27.31 -4.47
CA PHE A 421 9.10 27.29 -5.94
C PHE A 421 10.39 26.75 -6.56
N ASP A 422 11.54 27.17 -6.06
CA ASP A 422 12.85 26.76 -6.59
C ASP A 422 13.10 25.26 -6.39
N LEU A 423 12.74 24.71 -5.22
CA LEU A 423 12.87 23.26 -4.96
C LEU A 423 11.96 22.46 -5.87
N LEU A 424 10.70 22.86 -5.99
CA LEU A 424 9.72 22.18 -6.82
C LEU A 424 10.10 22.24 -8.30
N LYS A 425 10.57 23.40 -8.76
CA LYS A 425 11.11 23.58 -10.11
C LYS A 425 12.30 22.66 -10.38
N ALA A 426 13.25 22.58 -9.46
CA ALA A 426 14.40 21.68 -9.59
C ALA A 426 13.99 20.21 -9.69
N GLN A 427 13.02 19.77 -8.86
CA GLN A 427 12.46 18.42 -8.90
C GLN A 427 11.76 18.12 -10.24
N LEU A 428 11.01 19.08 -10.77
CA LEU A 428 10.36 18.96 -12.08
C LEU A 428 11.39 18.91 -13.21
N ASP A 429 12.44 19.76 -13.13
CA ASP A 429 13.53 19.75 -14.12
C ASP A 429 14.26 18.39 -14.15
N GLU A 430 14.53 17.77 -13.00
CA GLU A 430 15.11 16.44 -12.92
C GLU A 430 14.24 15.36 -13.58
N LEU A 431 12.92 15.42 -13.39
CA LEU A 431 11.98 14.44 -13.94
C LEU A 431 11.72 14.61 -15.45
N LEU A 432 11.70 15.85 -15.94
CA LEU A 432 11.33 16.18 -17.32
C LEU A 432 12.53 16.32 -18.26
N PHE A 433 13.65 16.88 -17.78
CA PHE A 433 14.82 17.12 -18.62
C PHE A 433 15.71 15.88 -18.75
N ASP A 434 15.86 15.09 -17.66
CA ASP A 434 16.56 13.80 -17.58
C ASP A 434 17.82 13.73 -18.46
N ALA A 435 18.73 14.70 -18.30
CA ALA A 435 19.87 14.94 -19.21
C ALA A 435 20.79 13.71 -19.42
N ASP A 436 20.91 12.85 -18.42
CA ASP A 436 21.72 11.64 -18.46
C ASP A 436 20.89 10.35 -18.73
N GLY A 437 19.58 10.48 -18.92
CA GLY A 437 18.65 9.39 -19.15
C GLY A 437 18.48 8.47 -17.95
N TYR A 438 18.80 8.93 -16.74
CA TYR A 438 18.68 8.14 -15.51
C TYR A 438 17.23 7.77 -15.19
N VAL A 439 16.32 8.75 -15.25
CA VAL A 439 14.88 8.55 -14.98
C VAL A 439 14.29 7.63 -16.04
N ALA A 440 14.57 7.85 -17.32
CA ALA A 440 14.05 7.04 -18.43
C ALA A 440 14.47 5.56 -18.33
N ARG A 441 15.74 5.28 -18.00
CA ARG A 441 16.23 3.90 -17.78
C ARG A 441 15.51 3.23 -16.62
N ASN A 442 15.33 3.92 -15.50
CA ASN A 442 14.66 3.38 -14.34
C ASN A 442 13.16 3.21 -14.58
N LEU A 443 12.51 4.13 -15.30
CA LEU A 443 11.11 3.99 -15.72
C LEU A 443 10.89 2.75 -16.57
N THR A 444 11.79 2.51 -17.55
CA THR A 444 11.73 1.30 -18.38
C THR A 444 11.81 0.04 -17.53
N ARG A 445 12.73 -0.01 -16.57
CA ARG A 445 12.88 -1.14 -15.65
C ARG A 445 11.61 -1.33 -14.77
N MET A 446 11.12 -0.26 -14.17
CA MET A 446 9.95 -0.32 -13.29
C MET A 446 8.68 -0.67 -14.05
N LYS A 447 8.51 -0.15 -15.26
CA LYS A 447 7.41 -0.51 -16.16
C LYS A 447 7.37 -2.01 -16.44
N ILE A 448 8.50 -2.61 -16.82
CA ILE A 448 8.59 -4.05 -17.07
C ILE A 448 8.21 -4.84 -15.81
N LEU A 449 8.74 -4.46 -14.64
CA LEU A 449 8.41 -5.12 -13.36
C LEU A 449 6.92 -5.00 -13.01
N ALA A 450 6.32 -3.83 -13.23
CA ALA A 450 4.89 -3.63 -13.00
C ALA A 450 4.04 -4.48 -13.96
N GLN A 451 4.45 -4.59 -15.23
CA GLN A 451 3.78 -5.43 -16.23
C GLN A 451 3.89 -6.93 -15.91
N PHE A 452 5.02 -7.40 -15.39
CA PHE A 452 5.11 -8.77 -14.84
C PHE A 452 4.18 -8.96 -13.64
N GLY A 453 4.11 -7.96 -12.77
CA GLY A 453 3.18 -7.99 -11.63
C GLY A 453 1.72 -8.15 -12.03
N HIS A 454 1.32 -7.58 -13.16
CA HIS A 454 -0.06 -7.66 -13.66
C HIS A 454 -0.57 -9.10 -13.86
N ARG A 455 0.26 -10.00 -14.33
CA ARG A 455 -0.12 -11.41 -14.54
C ARG A 455 -0.48 -12.12 -13.23
N ARG A 456 -0.07 -11.56 -12.08
CA ARG A 456 -0.32 -12.14 -10.76
C ARG A 456 -1.78 -12.09 -10.30
N LYS A 457 -2.68 -11.40 -11.00
CA LYS A 457 -4.12 -11.42 -10.64
C LYS A 457 -4.73 -12.81 -10.83
N SER A 458 -4.40 -13.51 -11.93
CA SER A 458 -4.81 -14.89 -12.13
C SER A 458 -4.24 -15.80 -11.05
N TYR A 459 -2.96 -15.63 -10.69
CA TYR A 459 -2.37 -16.33 -9.56
C TYR A 459 -3.06 -16.01 -8.22
N ALA A 460 -3.50 -14.78 -8.01
CA ALA A 460 -4.28 -14.44 -6.82
C ALA A 460 -5.64 -15.15 -6.80
N ALA A 461 -6.30 -15.27 -7.95
CA ALA A 461 -7.52 -16.06 -8.09
C ALA A 461 -7.26 -17.56 -7.82
N ASP A 462 -6.15 -18.11 -8.33
CA ASP A 462 -5.72 -19.50 -8.04
C ASP A 462 -5.56 -19.73 -6.54
N LEU A 463 -4.92 -18.80 -5.83
CA LEU A 463 -4.74 -18.90 -4.37
C LEU A 463 -6.08 -18.87 -3.61
N VAL A 464 -7.06 -18.10 -4.09
CA VAL A 464 -8.41 -18.08 -3.51
C VAL A 464 -9.11 -19.42 -3.72
N GLU A 465 -9.11 -19.94 -4.96
CA GLU A 465 -9.70 -21.26 -5.27
C GLU A 465 -9.03 -22.38 -4.48
N GLU A 466 -7.70 -22.38 -4.42
CA GLU A 466 -6.94 -23.36 -3.65
C GLU A 466 -7.28 -23.30 -2.16
N HIS A 467 -7.41 -22.09 -1.60
CA HIS A 467 -7.75 -21.94 -0.19
C HIS A 467 -9.18 -22.40 0.11
N MET A 468 -10.14 -22.15 -0.79
CA MET A 468 -11.49 -22.72 -0.69
C MET A 468 -11.46 -24.24 -0.71
N PHE A 469 -10.74 -24.85 -1.66
CA PHE A 469 -10.60 -26.31 -1.75
C PHE A 469 -9.99 -26.93 -0.49
N VAL A 470 -8.92 -26.33 0.03
CA VAL A 470 -8.25 -26.79 1.25
C VAL A 470 -9.17 -26.67 2.47
N ALA A 471 -9.98 -25.61 2.55
CA ALA A 471 -10.92 -25.42 3.64
C ALA A 471 -12.04 -26.47 3.65
N GLU A 472 -12.50 -26.92 2.49
CA GLU A 472 -13.53 -27.95 2.35
C GLU A 472 -13.01 -29.38 2.56
N ASN A 473 -11.80 -29.68 2.08
CA ASN A 473 -11.25 -31.02 2.05
C ASN A 473 -10.23 -31.31 3.17
N GLY A 474 -10.07 -30.37 4.09
CA GLY A 474 -9.10 -30.47 5.17
C GLY A 474 -7.74 -29.92 4.79
N ILE A 475 -6.93 -29.71 5.80
CA ILE A 475 -5.69 -28.96 5.72
C ILE A 475 -4.58 -29.77 5.05
N SER A 476 -3.99 -29.22 4.02
CA SER A 476 -2.71 -29.70 3.49
C SER A 476 -1.60 -29.32 4.46
N SER A 477 -1.16 -30.27 5.28
CA SER A 477 -0.16 -30.04 6.34
C SER A 477 1.16 -29.44 5.84
N HIS A 478 1.51 -29.67 4.56
CA HIS A 478 2.71 -29.11 3.92
C HIS A 478 2.63 -27.60 3.64
N ARG A 479 1.45 -26.99 3.75
CA ARG A 479 1.22 -25.55 3.55
C ARG A 479 1.32 -24.72 4.83
N TYR A 480 1.39 -25.35 5.99
CA TYR A 480 1.61 -24.63 7.23
C TYR A 480 3.08 -24.38 7.48
N GLU A 481 3.39 -23.15 7.89
CA GLU A 481 4.70 -22.88 8.48
C GLU A 481 4.92 -23.81 9.68
N SER A 482 6.09 -24.43 9.73
CA SER A 482 6.49 -25.28 10.86
C SER A 482 6.41 -24.54 12.21
N SER A 483 6.57 -23.21 12.19
CA SER A 483 6.46 -22.31 13.34
C SER A 483 5.09 -22.37 14.04
N ARG A 484 4.01 -22.71 13.30
CA ARG A 484 2.65 -22.80 13.87
C ARG A 484 2.53 -23.86 14.99
N ASN A 485 3.28 -24.94 14.88
CA ASN A 485 3.30 -26.03 15.86
C ASN A 485 4.46 -25.90 16.86
N MET A 486 5.23 -24.82 16.79
CA MET A 486 6.35 -24.56 17.68
C MET A 486 5.97 -23.55 18.76
N SER A 487 6.60 -23.64 19.94
CA SER A 487 6.54 -22.54 20.90
C SER A 487 7.20 -21.29 20.32
N LYS A 488 6.75 -20.10 20.69
CA LYS A 488 7.39 -18.85 20.25
C LYS A 488 8.87 -18.78 20.60
N LEU A 489 9.27 -19.35 21.73
CA LEU A 489 10.68 -19.46 22.11
C LEU A 489 11.49 -20.23 21.06
N LYS A 490 10.97 -21.36 20.60
CA LYS A 490 11.63 -22.21 19.62
C LYS A 490 11.53 -21.64 18.19
N ALA A 491 10.38 -21.08 17.82
CA ALA A 491 10.18 -20.48 16.50
C ALA A 491 11.06 -19.24 16.23
N MET A 492 11.50 -18.57 17.28
CA MET A 492 12.37 -17.40 17.23
C MET A 492 13.81 -17.71 17.70
N ASP A 493 14.16 -18.97 17.88
CA ASP A 493 15.46 -19.43 18.41
C ASP A 493 15.90 -18.73 19.73
N LEU A 494 14.94 -18.23 20.51
CA LEU A 494 15.25 -17.50 21.74
C LEU A 494 15.91 -18.41 22.79
N ASP A 495 15.53 -19.67 22.85
CA ASP A 495 16.18 -20.70 23.67
C ASP A 495 17.66 -20.87 23.30
N LEU A 496 17.97 -20.90 21.99
CA LEU A 496 19.33 -20.97 21.49
C LEU A 496 20.12 -19.68 21.84
N HIS A 497 19.50 -18.52 21.63
CA HIS A 497 20.13 -17.23 21.99
C HIS A 497 20.42 -17.14 23.50
N PHE A 498 19.49 -17.59 24.35
CA PHE A 498 19.72 -17.64 25.80
C PHE A 498 20.85 -18.62 26.17
N ALA A 499 20.91 -19.78 25.51
CA ALA A 499 21.99 -20.75 25.74
C ALA A 499 23.36 -20.17 25.36
N VAL A 500 23.45 -19.47 24.21
CA VAL A 500 24.68 -18.82 23.76
C VAL A 500 25.11 -17.71 24.74
N ILE A 501 24.18 -16.85 25.18
CA ILE A 501 24.47 -15.80 26.15
C ILE A 501 24.95 -16.38 27.48
N ALA A 502 24.28 -17.43 27.98
CA ALA A 502 24.66 -18.13 29.20
C ALA A 502 26.05 -18.76 29.06
N PHE A 503 26.35 -19.39 27.93
CA PHE A 503 27.68 -19.96 27.67
C PHE A 503 28.77 -18.90 27.67
N ILE A 504 28.56 -17.76 27.01
CA ILE A 504 29.52 -16.64 26.98
C ILE A 504 29.73 -16.08 28.40
N ALA A 505 28.65 -15.91 29.17
CA ALA A 505 28.72 -15.42 30.53
C ALA A 505 29.51 -16.37 31.43
N ILE A 506 29.21 -17.68 31.39
CA ILE A 506 29.92 -18.70 32.16
C ILE A 506 31.41 -18.73 31.80
N THR A 507 31.72 -18.73 30.52
CA THR A 507 33.09 -18.74 30.01
C THR A 507 33.86 -17.48 30.45
N GLY A 508 33.20 -16.31 30.35
CA GLY A 508 33.79 -15.03 30.83
C GLY A 508 34.06 -15.00 32.32
N ILE A 509 33.11 -15.51 33.11
CA ILE A 509 33.27 -15.64 34.59
C ILE A 509 34.42 -16.60 34.91
N THR A 510 34.45 -17.78 34.27
CA THR A 510 35.51 -18.77 34.50
C THR A 510 36.89 -18.20 34.15
N PHE A 511 37.00 -17.50 33.04
CA PHE A 511 38.23 -16.84 32.60
C PHE A 511 38.66 -15.74 33.57
N HIS A 512 37.73 -14.94 34.07
CA HIS A 512 37.99 -13.92 35.07
C HIS A 512 38.53 -14.53 36.37
N TYR A 513 37.93 -15.62 36.87
CA TYR A 513 38.45 -16.32 38.05
C TYR A 513 39.83 -16.96 37.82
N MET A 514 40.09 -17.49 36.64
CA MET A 514 41.40 -18.05 36.28
C MET A 514 42.49 -16.95 36.28
N ILE A 515 42.21 -15.76 35.74
CA ILE A 515 43.17 -14.66 35.73
C ILE A 515 43.47 -14.16 37.14
N ASN A 516 42.47 -14.11 38.02
CA ASN A 516 42.64 -13.63 39.39
C ASN A 516 43.24 -14.69 40.36
N ALA A 517 43.38 -15.92 39.93
CA ALA A 517 43.97 -17.02 40.68
C ALA A 517 45.48 -17.21 40.42
N PHE A 518 46.02 -16.54 39.40
CA PHE A 518 47.44 -16.40 39.11
C PHE A 518 47.95 -15.01 39.49
#